data_476746b1434cbd3566eebae74dfc43ba
#
_entry.id   476746b1434cbd3566eebae74dfc43ba
#
_cell.length_a   1.000
_cell.length_b   1.000
_cell.length_c   1.000
_cell.angle_alpha   90.00
_cell.angle_beta   90.00
_cell.angle_gamma   90.00
#
_symmetry.space_group_name_H-M   'P 1'
#
loop_
_entity.id
_entity.type
_entity.pdbx_description
1 polymer ?
#
loop_
_entity_poly.entity_id
_entity_poly.type
_entity_poly.pdbx_seq_one_letter_code
_entity_poly.pdbx_strand_id
1 'polypeptide(L)'
;MLRLTHVTLKTRQVILQDADFTFEKGRIYGLLAINGSGKTTLFRAMSKLLPLSSGHIAASPSLFYYESVEWLDGNLSGMDYLHLIKNIWKSNLNLRDEIAYWEMSDYISLPIRKYSLGMKQRLVIAMYFLSQAKCWLMDEITNGLDEYYRQKFFDRLAQIDRQE
;
A
#
# COMPACT_ATOMS: atom_id res chain seq x y z
N MET A 1 0.56 2.46 15.25
CA MET A 1 1.85 1.90 15.68
C MET A 1 1.91 0.45 15.24
N LEU A 2 3.02 0.02 14.68
CA LEU A 2 3.31 -1.36 14.33
C LEU A 2 4.61 -1.74 15.03
N ARG A 3 4.63 -2.88 15.74
CA ARG A 3 5.80 -3.30 16.53
C ARG A 3 6.15 -4.76 16.23
N LEU A 4 7.41 -4.99 15.97
CA LEU A 4 8.05 -6.30 15.90
C LEU A 4 8.71 -6.60 17.25
N THR A 5 8.54 -7.80 17.78
CA THR A 5 9.14 -8.24 19.03
C THR A 5 9.72 -9.64 18.85
N HIS A 6 11.04 -9.77 18.95
CA HIS A 6 11.79 -11.01 18.75
C HIS A 6 11.43 -11.75 17.47
N VAL A 7 11.19 -10.98 16.37
CA VAL A 7 10.68 -11.53 15.11
C VAL A 7 11.78 -12.27 14.37
N THR A 8 11.53 -13.53 14.08
CA THR A 8 12.28 -14.31 13.11
C THR A 8 11.37 -14.67 11.95
N LEU A 9 11.80 -14.29 10.74
CA LEU A 9 11.13 -14.59 9.48
C LEU A 9 12.10 -15.33 8.57
N LYS A 10 11.74 -16.56 8.25
CA LYS A 10 12.55 -17.46 7.42
C LYS A 10 11.68 -18.07 6.32
N THR A 11 12.21 -18.10 5.14
CA THR A 11 11.70 -18.86 3.99
C THR A 11 12.78 -19.84 3.54
N ARG A 12 13.24 -19.80 2.31
CA ARG A 12 14.45 -20.50 1.85
C ARG A 12 15.73 -19.90 2.45
N GLN A 13 15.66 -18.64 2.83
CA GLN A 13 16.73 -17.89 3.50
C GLN A 13 16.17 -17.15 4.72
N VAL A 14 17.03 -16.76 5.64
CA VAL A 14 16.66 -15.92 6.78
C VAL A 14 16.49 -14.49 6.28
N ILE A 15 15.31 -13.91 6.50
CA ILE A 15 14.97 -12.53 6.13
C ILE A 15 15.18 -11.62 7.35
N LEU A 16 14.66 -12.03 8.50
CA LEU A 16 14.91 -11.39 9.79
C LEU A 16 15.26 -12.47 10.81
N GLN A 17 16.12 -12.14 11.75
CA GLN A 17 16.49 -13.02 12.87
C GLN A 17 16.46 -12.23 14.18
N ASP A 18 15.57 -12.63 15.09
CA ASP A 18 15.41 -12.06 16.43
C ASP A 18 15.34 -10.52 16.41
N ALA A 19 14.51 -9.98 15.53
CA ALA A 19 14.46 -8.55 15.27
C ALA A 19 13.40 -7.85 16.11
N ASP A 20 13.80 -6.74 16.71
CA ASP A 20 12.94 -5.81 17.43
C ASP A 20 12.90 -4.47 16.69
N PHE A 21 11.70 -3.99 16.39
CA PHE A 21 11.53 -2.69 15.77
C PHE A 21 10.14 -2.11 16.05
N THR A 22 10.07 -0.78 16.19
CA THR A 22 8.81 -0.08 16.36
C THR A 22 8.66 1.01 15.30
N PHE A 23 7.58 0.90 14.51
CA PHE A 23 7.14 1.94 13.60
C PHE A 23 6.17 2.84 14.34
N GLU A 24 6.59 4.05 14.62
CA GLU A 24 5.80 5.05 15.33
C GLU A 24 4.67 5.60 14.46
N LYS A 25 3.65 6.18 15.10
CA LYS A 25 2.61 6.93 14.39
C LYS A 25 3.18 8.23 13.81
N GLY A 26 2.55 8.72 12.73
CA GLY A 26 2.92 9.99 12.11
C GLY A 26 4.33 9.98 11.54
N ARG A 27 4.87 8.82 11.17
CA ARG A 27 6.19 8.68 10.57
C ARG A 27 6.13 7.89 9.28
N ILE A 28 6.91 8.33 8.31
CA ILE A 28 7.18 7.62 7.05
C ILE A 28 8.52 6.92 7.17
N TYR A 29 8.55 5.62 6.91
CA TYR A 29 9.76 4.79 6.94
C TYR A 29 10.06 4.26 5.54
N GLY A 30 11.29 4.44 5.10
CA GLY A 30 11.80 3.86 3.87
C GLY A 30 12.55 2.56 4.16
N LEU A 31 12.09 1.44 3.60
CA LEU A 31 12.79 0.16 3.68
C LEU A 31 13.73 0.00 2.49
N LEU A 32 15.01 0.19 2.75
CA LEU A 32 16.06 0.02 1.73
C LEU A 32 16.68 -1.37 1.84
N ALA A 33 16.60 -2.13 0.77
CA ALA A 33 17.21 -3.46 0.69
C ALA A 33 17.36 -3.87 -0.78
N ILE A 34 18.32 -4.75 -1.06
CA ILE A 34 18.54 -5.27 -2.41
C ILE A 34 17.33 -6.09 -2.90
N ASN A 35 17.17 -6.21 -4.23
CA ASN A 35 16.12 -7.03 -4.79
C ASN A 35 16.31 -8.50 -4.39
N GLY A 36 15.19 -9.18 -4.09
CA GLY A 36 15.20 -10.58 -3.61
C GLY A 36 15.57 -10.75 -2.13
N SER A 37 15.85 -9.67 -1.37
CA SER A 37 16.16 -9.77 0.07
C SER A 37 14.97 -10.12 0.97
N GLY A 38 13.75 -10.15 0.43
CA GLY A 38 12.54 -10.49 1.17
C GLY A 38 11.68 -9.32 1.64
N LYS A 39 11.80 -8.13 1.05
CA LYS A 39 10.94 -6.96 1.37
C LYS A 39 9.46 -7.31 1.33
N THR A 40 8.99 -7.83 0.21
CA THR A 40 7.59 -8.27 0.04
C THR A 40 7.19 -9.35 1.04
N THR A 41 8.10 -10.30 1.33
CA THR A 41 7.85 -11.34 2.33
C THR A 41 7.68 -10.75 3.73
N LEU A 42 8.48 -9.75 4.08
CA LEU A 42 8.33 -9.02 5.33
C LEU A 42 6.97 -8.28 5.38
N PHE A 43 6.56 -7.60 4.31
CA PHE A 43 5.26 -6.94 4.25
C PHE A 43 4.09 -7.92 4.36
N ARG A 44 4.19 -9.09 3.73
CA ARG A 44 3.22 -10.18 3.90
C ARG A 44 3.14 -10.67 5.34
N ALA A 45 4.27 -10.77 6.04
CA ALA A 45 4.27 -11.14 7.46
C ALA A 45 3.68 -10.03 8.33
N MET A 46 4.01 -8.76 8.08
CA MET A 46 3.46 -7.59 8.78
C MET A 46 1.93 -7.46 8.59
N SER A 47 1.41 -7.83 7.42
CA SER A 47 -0.02 -7.85 7.11
C SER A 47 -0.73 -9.15 7.48
N LYS A 48 -0.03 -10.09 8.13
CA LYS A 48 -0.54 -11.42 8.54
C LYS A 48 -0.93 -12.34 7.38
N LEU A 49 -0.46 -12.07 6.17
CA LEU A 49 -0.61 -12.95 5.01
C LEU A 49 0.39 -14.11 5.02
N LEU A 50 1.45 -13.99 5.82
CA LEU A 50 2.47 -15.01 6.00
C LEU A 50 2.77 -15.20 7.48
N PRO A 51 2.86 -16.45 7.99
CA PRO A 51 3.22 -16.71 9.37
C PRO A 51 4.70 -16.40 9.65
N LEU A 52 5.01 -16.03 10.89
CA LEU A 52 6.37 -15.89 11.39
C LEU A 52 6.96 -17.25 11.74
N SER A 53 8.29 -17.37 11.72
CA SER A 53 9.00 -18.53 12.29
C SER A 53 9.00 -18.46 13.82
N SER A 54 9.16 -17.26 14.40
CA SER A 54 9.01 -16.98 15.84
C SER A 54 8.80 -15.48 16.08
N GLY A 55 8.47 -15.12 17.31
CA GLY A 55 8.23 -13.74 17.71
C GLY A 55 6.80 -13.27 17.46
N HIS A 56 6.58 -11.98 17.57
CA HIS A 56 5.25 -11.40 17.46
C HIS A 56 5.27 -10.07 16.70
N ILE A 57 4.23 -9.84 15.87
CA ILE A 57 3.97 -8.54 15.25
C ILE A 57 2.64 -8.00 15.77
N ALA A 58 2.72 -6.93 16.56
CA ALA A 58 1.56 -6.14 16.94
C ALA A 58 1.32 -5.10 15.87
N ALA A 59 0.34 -5.34 14.98
CA ALA A 59 -0.04 -4.42 13.93
C ALA A 59 -1.26 -3.59 14.34
N SER A 60 -1.38 -2.38 13.78
CA SER A 60 -2.61 -1.61 13.85
C SER A 60 -3.77 -2.43 13.26
N PRO A 61 -4.95 -2.47 13.88
CA PRO A 61 -6.13 -3.09 13.26
C PRO A 61 -6.55 -2.39 11.97
N SER A 62 -6.11 -1.15 11.76
CA SER A 62 -6.32 -0.36 10.55
C SER A 62 -5.03 -0.32 9.72
N LEU A 63 -4.67 -1.46 9.14
CA LEU A 63 -3.52 -1.60 8.24
C LEU A 63 -4.02 -1.90 6.83
N PHE A 64 -3.57 -1.11 5.85
CA PHE A 64 -3.84 -1.34 4.43
C PHE A 64 -2.56 -1.79 3.72
N TYR A 65 -2.65 -2.90 3.00
CA TYR A 65 -1.60 -3.46 2.16
C TYR A 65 -2.20 -3.98 0.86
N TYR A 66 -1.71 -3.48 -0.25
CA TYR A 66 -2.02 -3.98 -1.59
C TYR A 66 -0.70 -4.24 -2.30
N GLU A 67 -0.35 -5.51 -2.46
CA GLU A 67 1.00 -5.93 -2.80
C GLU A 67 1.41 -5.56 -4.23
N SER A 68 0.51 -5.77 -5.19
CA SER A 68 0.86 -5.64 -6.60
C SER A 68 -0.36 -5.26 -7.45
N VAL A 69 -0.15 -4.46 -8.47
CA VAL A 69 -1.15 -4.17 -9.51
C VAL A 69 -1.62 -5.42 -10.26
N GLU A 70 -0.86 -6.52 -10.18
CA GLU A 70 -1.24 -7.82 -10.77
C GLU A 70 -2.41 -8.48 -10.02
N TRP A 71 -2.71 -8.04 -8.79
CA TRP A 71 -3.87 -8.53 -8.03
C TRP A 71 -5.20 -7.88 -8.48
N LEU A 72 -5.12 -6.89 -9.35
CA LEU A 72 -6.32 -6.29 -9.92
C LEU A 72 -6.98 -7.24 -10.92
N ASP A 73 -8.25 -7.57 -10.69
CA ASP A 73 -9.04 -8.34 -11.67
C ASP A 73 -9.27 -7.51 -12.93
N GLY A 74 -8.80 -8.02 -14.05
CA GLY A 74 -8.90 -7.35 -15.34
C GLY A 74 -10.33 -7.10 -15.86
N ASN A 75 -11.33 -7.77 -15.30
CA ASN A 75 -12.73 -7.65 -15.70
C ASN A 75 -13.48 -6.55 -14.93
N LEU A 76 -13.00 -6.19 -13.75
CA LEU A 76 -13.54 -5.09 -12.96
C LEU A 76 -13.01 -3.74 -13.50
N SER A 77 -13.76 -2.68 -13.23
CA SER A 77 -13.32 -1.31 -13.49
C SER A 77 -12.59 -0.71 -12.28
N GLY A 78 -11.86 0.37 -12.49
CA GLY A 78 -11.28 1.13 -11.38
C GLY A 78 -12.35 1.71 -10.46
N MET A 79 -13.52 2.08 -11.02
CA MET A 79 -14.66 2.56 -10.23
C MET A 79 -15.16 1.48 -9.26
N ASP A 80 -15.22 0.20 -9.69
CA ASP A 80 -15.63 -0.91 -8.81
C ASP A 80 -14.67 -1.05 -7.63
N TYR A 81 -13.35 -0.95 -7.88
CA TYR A 81 -12.34 -0.98 -6.83
C TYR A 81 -12.46 0.18 -5.84
N LEU A 82 -12.65 1.42 -6.33
CA LEU A 82 -12.81 2.57 -5.44
C LEU A 82 -14.08 2.45 -4.58
N HIS A 83 -15.19 2.00 -5.15
CA HIS A 83 -16.41 1.71 -4.39
C HIS A 83 -16.18 0.60 -3.36
N LEU A 84 -15.49 -0.48 -3.72
CA LEU A 84 -15.18 -1.59 -2.82
C LEU A 84 -14.38 -1.09 -1.61
N ILE A 85 -13.28 -0.36 -1.86
CA ILE A 85 -12.43 0.19 -0.80
C ILE A 85 -13.21 1.16 0.07
N LYS A 86 -13.95 2.10 -0.53
CA LYS A 86 -14.77 3.05 0.21
C LYS A 86 -15.75 2.36 1.15
N ASN A 87 -16.41 1.30 0.70
CA ASN A 87 -17.41 0.58 1.48
C ASN A 87 -16.77 -0.25 2.60
N ILE A 88 -15.70 -1.01 2.31
CA ILE A 88 -15.01 -1.85 3.30
C ILE A 88 -14.41 -0.99 4.42
N TRP A 89 -13.77 0.11 4.05
CA TRP A 89 -13.07 1.01 4.99
C TRP A 89 -13.98 2.08 5.57
N LYS A 90 -15.25 2.16 5.15
CA LYS A 90 -16.21 3.19 5.57
C LYS A 90 -15.65 4.60 5.39
N SER A 91 -14.95 4.82 4.28
CA SER A 91 -14.29 6.08 3.97
C SER A 91 -15.31 7.20 3.75
N ASN A 92 -15.06 8.35 4.33
CA ASN A 92 -15.86 9.56 4.11
C ASN A 92 -15.35 10.42 2.94
N LEU A 93 -14.23 10.05 2.32
CA LEU A 93 -13.68 10.79 1.19
C LEU A 93 -14.61 10.73 -0.03
N ASN A 94 -14.59 11.80 -0.80
CA ASN A 94 -15.37 11.90 -2.03
C ASN A 94 -14.60 11.19 -3.18
N LEU A 95 -15.23 10.20 -3.81
CA LEU A 95 -14.63 9.48 -4.93
C LEU A 95 -14.30 10.39 -6.12
N ARG A 96 -15.16 11.38 -6.40
CA ARG A 96 -14.93 12.31 -7.51
C ARG A 96 -13.65 13.10 -7.34
N ASP A 97 -13.38 13.54 -6.11
CA ASP A 97 -12.18 14.31 -5.79
C ASP A 97 -10.92 13.44 -5.94
N GLU A 98 -10.98 12.18 -5.49
CA GLU A 98 -9.88 11.22 -5.68
C GLU A 98 -9.63 10.93 -7.16
N ILE A 99 -10.67 10.68 -7.93
CA ILE A 99 -10.60 10.42 -9.37
C ILE A 99 -10.01 11.62 -10.10
N ALA A 100 -10.46 12.83 -9.77
CA ALA A 100 -9.96 14.07 -10.37
C ALA A 100 -8.50 14.33 -9.98
N TYR A 101 -8.16 14.14 -8.70
CA TYR A 101 -6.80 14.33 -8.22
C TYR A 101 -5.79 13.45 -8.99
N TRP A 102 -6.11 12.16 -9.20
CA TRP A 102 -5.23 11.23 -9.91
C TRP A 102 -5.44 11.23 -11.43
N GLU A 103 -6.28 12.15 -11.96
CA GLU A 103 -6.56 12.30 -13.39
C GLU A 103 -7.02 10.98 -14.03
N MET A 104 -8.00 10.33 -13.39
CA MET A 104 -8.51 9.03 -13.82
C MET A 104 -9.86 9.11 -14.53
N SER A 105 -10.44 10.31 -14.69
CA SER A 105 -11.83 10.51 -15.15
C SER A 105 -12.12 9.83 -16.49
N ASP A 106 -11.18 9.85 -17.41
CA ASP A 106 -11.37 9.35 -18.79
C ASP A 106 -11.39 7.82 -18.88
N TYR A 107 -10.85 7.13 -17.86
CA TYR A 107 -10.68 5.67 -17.93
C TYR A 107 -11.20 4.90 -16.71
N ILE A 108 -11.59 5.57 -15.63
CA ILE A 108 -11.94 4.92 -14.37
C ILE A 108 -13.06 3.87 -14.51
N SER A 109 -13.96 4.04 -15.47
CA SER A 109 -15.06 3.11 -15.77
C SER A 109 -14.69 2.01 -16.77
N LEU A 110 -13.48 2.05 -17.34
CA LEU A 110 -13.02 1.00 -18.25
C LEU A 110 -12.58 -0.24 -17.45
N PRO A 111 -12.66 -1.45 -18.03
CA PRO A 111 -12.08 -2.65 -17.43
C PRO A 111 -10.57 -2.52 -17.24
N ILE A 112 -10.05 -3.00 -16.09
CA ILE A 112 -8.64 -2.93 -15.69
C ILE A 112 -7.68 -3.53 -16.75
N ARG A 113 -8.13 -4.56 -17.50
CA ARG A 113 -7.32 -5.12 -18.59
C ARG A 113 -6.94 -4.11 -19.69
N LYS A 114 -7.62 -2.96 -19.75
CA LYS A 114 -7.32 -1.86 -20.68
C LYS A 114 -6.38 -0.82 -20.08
N TYR A 115 -6.00 -0.96 -18.81
CA TYR A 115 -5.15 0.00 -18.13
C TYR A 115 -3.68 -0.24 -18.45
N SER A 116 -2.93 0.83 -18.67
CA SER A 116 -1.48 0.80 -18.64
C SER A 116 -0.99 0.53 -17.20
N LEU A 117 0.30 0.20 -17.05
CA LEU A 117 0.89 0.03 -15.72
C LEU A 117 0.71 1.28 -14.85
N GLY A 118 1.01 2.46 -15.39
CA GLY A 118 0.83 3.73 -14.67
C GLY A 118 -0.63 4.03 -14.31
N MET A 119 -1.61 3.64 -15.15
CA MET A 119 -3.03 3.77 -14.83
C MET A 119 -3.42 2.85 -13.66
N LYS A 120 -2.95 1.60 -13.65
CA LYS A 120 -3.15 0.65 -12.53
C LYS A 120 -2.50 1.17 -11.26
N GLN A 121 -1.29 1.71 -11.37
CA GLN A 121 -0.56 2.23 -10.22
C GLN A 121 -1.27 3.42 -9.57
N ARG A 122 -1.77 4.37 -10.39
CA ARG A 122 -2.59 5.50 -9.88
C ARG A 122 -3.85 5.03 -9.17
N LEU A 123 -4.52 3.99 -9.69
CA LEU A 123 -5.67 3.39 -9.03
C LEU A 123 -5.29 2.81 -7.65
N VAL A 124 -4.21 2.03 -7.58
CA VAL A 124 -3.75 1.44 -6.30
C VAL A 124 -3.39 2.53 -5.30
N ILE A 125 -2.70 3.58 -5.74
CA ILE A 125 -2.39 4.73 -4.87
C ILE A 125 -3.68 5.40 -4.36
N ALA A 126 -4.66 5.64 -5.23
CA ALA A 126 -5.95 6.19 -4.81
C ALA A 126 -6.65 5.30 -3.77
N MET A 127 -6.54 3.96 -3.90
CA MET A 127 -7.08 3.02 -2.90
C MET A 127 -6.41 3.18 -1.53
N TYR A 128 -5.09 3.44 -1.46
CA TYR A 128 -4.39 3.72 -0.20
C TYR A 128 -4.97 4.96 0.47
N PHE A 129 -5.05 6.08 -0.24
CA PHE A 129 -5.62 7.32 0.32
C PHE A 129 -7.08 7.14 0.72
N LEU A 130 -7.87 6.50 -0.14
CA LEU A 130 -9.28 6.27 0.10
C LEU A 130 -9.53 5.37 1.31
N SER A 131 -8.63 4.43 1.62
CA SER A 131 -8.76 3.54 2.78
C SER A 131 -8.76 4.30 4.10
N GLN A 132 -8.13 5.46 4.17
CA GLN A 132 -7.90 6.21 5.42
C GLN A 132 -7.32 5.32 6.53
N ALA A 133 -6.57 4.26 6.16
CA ALA A 133 -5.96 3.36 7.11
C ALA A 133 -4.87 4.07 7.91
N LYS A 134 -4.73 3.71 9.19
CA LYS A 134 -3.74 4.31 10.10
C LYS A 134 -2.32 3.77 9.88
N CYS A 135 -2.17 2.73 9.10
CA CYS A 135 -0.90 2.13 8.73
C CYS A 135 -0.97 1.66 7.29
N TRP A 136 -0.04 2.10 6.47
CA TRP A 136 0.09 1.70 5.08
C TRP A 136 1.40 0.94 4.88
N LEU A 137 1.33 -0.22 4.25
CA LEU A 137 2.50 -0.92 3.74
C LEU A 137 2.49 -0.78 2.22
N MET A 138 3.49 -0.12 1.66
CA MET A 138 3.58 0.18 0.24
C MET A 138 4.81 -0.49 -0.34
N ASP A 139 4.62 -1.50 -1.18
CA ASP A 139 5.71 -2.21 -1.86
C ASP A 139 5.84 -1.67 -3.29
N GLU A 140 6.98 -1.09 -3.59
CA GLU A 140 7.32 -0.54 -4.91
C GLU A 140 6.23 0.33 -5.53
N ILE A 141 5.50 1.08 -4.70
CA ILE A 141 4.26 1.81 -5.05
C ILE A 141 4.42 2.83 -6.19
N THR A 142 5.64 3.28 -6.46
CA THR A 142 5.92 4.27 -7.52
C THR A 142 6.38 3.64 -8.83
N ASN A 143 6.50 2.30 -8.90
CA ASN A 143 6.91 1.63 -10.13
C ASN A 143 5.88 1.84 -11.24
N GLY A 144 6.36 2.20 -12.43
CA GLY A 144 5.50 2.48 -13.58
C GLY A 144 4.84 3.86 -13.60
N LEU A 145 5.08 4.71 -12.59
CA LEU A 145 4.71 6.12 -12.63
C LEU A 145 5.78 6.92 -13.37
N ASP A 146 5.35 7.88 -14.18
CA ASP A 146 6.23 8.95 -14.65
C ASP A 146 6.59 9.93 -13.52
N GLU A 147 7.50 10.85 -13.81
CA GLU A 147 8.02 11.79 -12.81
C GLU A 147 6.94 12.71 -12.25
N TYR A 148 5.99 13.14 -13.08
CA TYR A 148 4.89 14.00 -12.65
C TYR A 148 4.02 13.33 -11.58
N TYR A 149 3.55 12.10 -11.82
CA TYR A 149 2.73 11.38 -10.83
C TYR A 149 3.51 10.92 -9.62
N ARG A 150 4.81 10.64 -9.77
CA ARG A 150 5.70 10.33 -8.65
C ARG A 150 5.82 11.52 -7.70
N GLN A 151 6.10 12.72 -8.24
CA GLN A 151 6.17 13.93 -7.44
C GLN A 151 4.83 14.23 -6.76
N LYS A 152 3.73 14.16 -7.50
CA LYS A 152 2.36 14.34 -6.99
C LYS A 152 2.02 13.41 -5.83
N PHE A 153 2.49 12.16 -5.88
CA PHE A 153 2.35 11.19 -4.80
C PHE A 153 3.12 11.62 -3.53
N PHE A 154 4.39 11.99 -3.67
CA PHE A 154 5.21 12.42 -2.53
C PHE A 154 4.70 13.73 -1.92
N ASP A 155 4.28 14.69 -2.74
CA ASP A 155 3.69 15.94 -2.26
C ASP A 155 2.44 15.68 -1.42
N ARG A 156 1.61 14.74 -1.83
CA ARG A 156 0.41 14.37 -1.07
C ARG A 156 0.74 13.62 0.22
N LEU A 157 1.74 12.74 0.21
CA LEU A 157 2.22 12.10 1.44
C LEU A 157 2.75 13.13 2.45
N ALA A 158 3.51 14.11 2.00
CA ALA A 158 4.04 15.18 2.85
C ALA A 158 2.95 16.05 3.48
N GLN A 159 1.76 16.13 2.89
CA GLN A 159 0.62 16.85 3.46
C GLN A 159 -0.02 16.08 4.63
N ILE A 160 0.00 14.75 4.61
CA ILE A 160 -0.52 13.93 5.71
C ILE A 160 0.36 14.06 6.95
N ASP A 161 1.68 14.03 6.76
CA ASP A 161 2.67 14.14 7.85
C ASP A 161 2.58 15.50 8.62
N ARG A 162 2.00 16.51 8.01
CA ARG A 162 1.85 17.86 8.62
C ARG A 162 0.53 18.07 9.36
N GLN A 163 -0.42 17.14 9.27
CA GLN A 163 -1.77 17.30 9.84
C GLN A 163 -1.97 16.54 11.16
N GLU A 164 -0.99 15.77 11.62
CA GLU A 164 -0.94 15.11 12.93
C GLU A 164 0.02 15.84 13.90
#